data_b2aecbc6545bfcfc3914a5e6068585ab
#
_entry.id   b2aecbc6545bfcfc3914a5e6068585ab
#
_cell.length_a   1.000
_cell.length_b   1.000
_cell.length_c   1.000
_cell.angle_alpha   90.00
_cell.angle_beta   90.00
_cell.angle_gamma   90.00
#
_symmetry.space_group_name_H-M   'P 1'
#
loop_
_entity.id
_entity.type
_entity.pdbx_description
1 polymer ?
#
loop_
_entity_poly.entity_id
_entity_poly.type
_entity_poly.pdbx_seq_one_letter_code
_entity_poly.pdbx_strand_id
1 'polypeptide(L)'
;QRQMCIRDSANPVPEISYEDAMASRPDVLMSTGRSDYPNQINNVIGFPYIFRGALDVHAKAINEEMKMAAVHAIADLAKQPVPDIVNEVYHVNDLSFGPKYFIPKPVDPRLITEVSAAVAKAAIESGVARKTITDWDSYKKNLMELLGQETKLTRNLHDTARMHPQRVVFAEGAHPSMMKAAVQAKTEGFCYPILLGNPDRLRRVAERLKLNLDGIELIDMRADQEQGRRATYAKHLAKKRARQGYTFEEAYDKMYERNYFGMMMVETGDADAFITGLYTKYSNTIKVAKEVIGIRPEFSTFATMHILNTKKGVFFLSDTLINRHPDENVLIDIARLSANTVQFFNEKPHIAMISYSNFGTDEIGSPVKVHNAVETLQERYPDMIIDGEMQVNFALNKQLRDDKYPFTRLKGLDVNTLVFPNMSSAQGSYKLLQALDPDAEIIGPIQMGLNKPIHFTDFESSVRDIVNITAVAVIDAYVDKIKREK
;
A
#
# COMPACT_ATOMS: atom_id res chain seq x y z
N GLN A 1 19.20 -34.03 23.94
CA GLN A 1 20.11 -32.90 24.22
C GLN A 1 19.26 -31.71 24.62
N ARG A 2 19.43 -31.18 25.84
CA ARG A 2 18.74 -29.94 26.25
C ARG A 2 19.48 -28.78 25.63
N GLN A 3 18.80 -27.96 24.81
CA GLN A 3 19.32 -26.66 24.41
C GLN A 3 19.51 -25.79 25.65
N MET A 4 20.67 -25.17 25.76
CA MET A 4 20.96 -24.25 26.85
C MET A 4 20.52 -22.85 26.44
N CYS A 5 19.57 -22.27 27.19
CA CYS A 5 19.13 -20.88 27.02
C CYS A 5 19.78 -20.04 28.12
N ILE A 6 20.47 -18.97 27.74
CA ILE A 6 21.04 -17.98 28.65
C ILE A 6 20.18 -16.72 28.57
N ARG A 7 19.65 -16.30 29.71
CA ARG A 7 18.90 -15.05 29.85
C ARG A 7 19.66 -14.17 30.84
N ASP A 8 20.21 -13.10 30.33
CA ASP A 8 20.96 -12.11 31.06
C ASP A 8 20.17 -10.79 31.11
N SER A 9 19.83 -10.36 32.31
CA SER A 9 18.99 -9.19 32.55
C SER A 9 19.73 -8.03 33.22
N ALA A 10 21.01 -8.19 33.55
CA ALA A 10 21.78 -7.10 34.15
C ALA A 10 22.03 -5.97 33.13
N ASN A 11 21.89 -4.75 33.56
CA ASN A 11 22.03 -3.54 32.74
C ASN A 11 22.83 -2.49 33.53
N PRO A 12 23.88 -1.86 32.99
CA PRO A 12 24.33 -1.90 31.60
C PRO A 12 25.33 -3.03 31.26
N VAL A 13 25.85 -3.75 32.23
CA VAL A 13 26.88 -4.79 31.99
C VAL A 13 26.28 -6.17 32.26
N PRO A 14 26.20 -7.03 31.25
CA PRO A 14 25.71 -8.40 31.40
C PRO A 14 26.65 -9.25 32.25
N GLU A 15 26.13 -10.27 32.95
CA GLU A 15 26.89 -11.23 33.74
C GLU A 15 27.85 -12.05 32.88
N ILE A 16 27.49 -12.29 31.62
CA ILE A 16 28.36 -12.89 30.60
C ILE A 16 28.26 -12.11 29.32
N SER A 17 29.37 -11.86 28.63
CA SER A 17 29.32 -11.19 27.33
C SER A 17 28.63 -12.06 26.25
N TYR A 18 28.01 -11.44 25.24
CA TYR A 18 27.38 -12.17 24.14
C TYR A 18 28.41 -13.03 23.42
N GLU A 19 29.63 -12.51 23.23
CA GLU A 19 30.74 -13.17 22.56
C GLU A 19 31.21 -14.40 23.34
N ASP A 20 31.37 -14.30 24.67
CA ASP A 20 31.79 -15.40 25.51
C ASP A 20 30.72 -16.49 25.57
N ALA A 21 29.46 -16.12 25.64
CA ALA A 21 28.35 -17.07 25.60
C ALA A 21 28.34 -17.84 24.30
N MET A 22 28.46 -17.16 23.15
CA MET A 22 28.49 -17.79 21.82
C MET A 22 29.75 -18.61 21.58
N ALA A 23 30.89 -18.24 22.19
CA ALA A 23 32.12 -19.01 22.14
C ALA A 23 32.06 -20.30 22.99
N SER A 24 31.24 -20.31 24.04
CA SER A 24 31.10 -21.48 24.92
C SER A 24 30.40 -22.67 24.25
N ARG A 25 29.40 -22.39 23.39
CA ARG A 25 28.62 -23.40 22.64
C ARG A 25 28.00 -22.79 21.38
N PRO A 26 28.12 -23.44 20.24
CA PRO A 26 27.55 -22.93 18.97
C PRO A 26 26.00 -22.99 18.91
N ASP A 27 25.34 -23.75 19.78
CA ASP A 27 23.88 -23.94 19.85
C ASP A 27 23.22 -23.12 20.98
N VAL A 28 23.92 -22.14 21.56
CA VAL A 28 23.37 -21.26 22.60
C VAL A 28 22.30 -20.34 22.01
N LEU A 29 21.13 -20.29 22.65
CA LEU A 29 20.10 -19.29 22.44
C LEU A 29 20.24 -18.22 23.51
N MET A 30 20.75 -17.04 23.14
CA MET A 30 21.02 -15.96 24.07
C MET A 30 20.07 -14.79 23.87
N SER A 31 19.62 -14.22 24.98
CA SER A 31 18.89 -12.96 25.06
C SER A 31 19.52 -12.08 26.14
N THR A 32 19.54 -10.76 25.93
CA THR A 32 20.12 -9.78 26.82
C THR A 32 19.28 -8.50 26.88
N GLY A 33 19.46 -7.68 27.93
CA GLY A 33 18.82 -6.37 28.02
C GLY A 33 19.38 -5.32 27.07
N ARG A 34 20.51 -5.57 26.42
CA ARG A 34 21.16 -4.61 25.52
C ARG A 34 20.49 -4.57 24.13
N SER A 35 20.36 -3.37 23.59
CA SER A 35 19.73 -3.13 22.27
C SER A 35 20.64 -3.42 21.08
N ASP A 36 21.96 -3.48 21.30
CA ASP A 36 22.96 -3.74 20.29
C ASP A 36 23.17 -5.24 19.97
N TYR A 37 22.53 -6.13 20.74
CA TYR A 37 22.56 -7.57 20.52
C TYR A 37 21.22 -8.15 20.07
N PRO A 38 21.23 -9.34 19.42
CA PRO A 38 20.01 -10.06 19.09
C PRO A 38 19.15 -10.39 20.33
N ASN A 39 17.82 -10.55 20.11
CA ASN A 39 16.87 -10.99 21.14
C ASN A 39 16.89 -10.12 22.41
N GLN A 40 16.80 -8.80 22.22
CA GLN A 40 16.72 -7.87 23.34
C GLN A 40 15.51 -8.17 24.23
N ILE A 41 15.74 -8.35 25.53
CA ILE A 41 14.70 -8.37 26.55
C ILE A 41 14.44 -6.92 26.96
N ASN A 42 13.26 -6.42 26.62
CA ASN A 42 12.87 -5.05 26.95
C ASN A 42 11.47 -5.05 27.55
N ASN A 43 11.28 -4.38 28.68
CA ASN A 43 9.99 -4.26 29.35
C ASN A 43 8.91 -3.64 28.44
N VAL A 44 9.29 -2.85 27.44
CA VAL A 44 8.40 -2.21 26.47
C VAL A 44 7.64 -3.21 25.61
N ILE A 45 8.14 -4.43 25.41
CA ILE A 45 7.40 -5.45 24.64
C ILE A 45 6.24 -6.10 25.40
N GLY A 46 6.18 -5.94 26.72
CA GLY A 46 5.16 -6.55 27.57
C GLY A 46 4.32 -5.56 28.36
N PHE A 47 4.95 -4.71 29.19
CA PHE A 47 4.25 -3.88 30.17
C PHE A 47 3.15 -2.99 29.58
N PRO A 48 3.36 -2.20 28.53
CA PRO A 48 2.33 -1.31 28.00
C PRO A 48 1.10 -2.08 27.57
N TYR A 49 1.27 -3.24 26.95
CA TYR A 49 0.21 -4.04 26.36
C TYR A 49 -0.52 -4.90 27.38
N ILE A 50 0.17 -5.38 28.42
CA ILE A 50 -0.45 -6.05 29.57
C ILE A 50 -1.37 -5.08 30.30
N PHE A 51 -0.89 -3.86 30.58
CA PHE A 51 -1.73 -2.83 31.20
C PHE A 51 -2.88 -2.41 30.30
N ARG A 52 -2.63 -2.26 28.98
CA ARG A 52 -3.68 -1.92 28.01
C ARG A 52 -4.81 -2.95 28.04
N GLY A 53 -4.50 -4.24 27.90
CA GLY A 53 -5.49 -5.31 27.93
C GLY A 53 -6.23 -5.38 29.26
N ALA A 54 -5.55 -5.20 30.39
CA ALA A 54 -6.17 -5.19 31.72
C ALA A 54 -7.12 -4.00 31.93
N LEU A 55 -6.71 -2.80 31.51
CA LEU A 55 -7.49 -1.56 31.68
C LEU A 55 -8.74 -1.57 30.78
N ASP A 56 -8.65 -2.07 29.56
CA ASP A 56 -9.77 -2.08 28.62
C ASP A 56 -10.95 -2.92 29.08
N VAL A 57 -10.67 -3.99 29.83
CA VAL A 57 -11.70 -4.84 30.45
C VAL A 57 -11.94 -4.50 31.92
N HIS A 58 -11.36 -3.41 32.43
CA HIS A 58 -11.47 -2.98 33.81
C HIS A 58 -11.11 -4.11 34.80
N ALA A 59 -10.05 -4.83 34.56
CA ALA A 59 -9.62 -5.96 35.39
C ALA A 59 -9.36 -5.52 36.85
N LYS A 60 -9.75 -6.35 37.82
CA LYS A 60 -9.54 -6.09 39.25
C LYS A 60 -8.07 -6.28 39.66
N ALA A 61 -7.37 -7.13 38.96
CA ALA A 61 -5.96 -7.45 39.16
C ALA A 61 -5.36 -7.99 37.85
N ILE A 62 -4.04 -7.99 37.75
CA ILE A 62 -3.30 -8.69 36.71
C ILE A 62 -2.85 -10.03 37.33
N ASN A 63 -3.52 -11.11 36.95
CA ASN A 63 -3.26 -12.46 37.46
C ASN A 63 -2.22 -13.23 36.60
N GLU A 64 -1.90 -14.45 37.02
CA GLU A 64 -0.90 -15.28 36.29
C GLU A 64 -1.40 -15.70 34.90
N GLU A 65 -2.68 -15.95 34.73
CA GLU A 65 -3.28 -16.31 33.44
C GLU A 65 -3.09 -15.18 32.42
N MET A 66 -3.26 -13.93 32.80
CA MET A 66 -3.03 -12.76 31.97
C MET A 66 -1.55 -12.60 31.60
N LYS A 67 -0.64 -12.83 32.55
CA LYS A 67 0.82 -12.78 32.29
C LYS A 67 1.24 -13.89 31.34
N MET A 68 0.74 -15.11 31.54
CA MET A 68 1.01 -16.24 30.65
C MET A 68 0.43 -16.02 29.23
N ALA A 69 -0.75 -15.44 29.14
CA ALA A 69 -1.33 -15.08 27.84
C ALA A 69 -0.45 -14.07 27.09
N ALA A 70 0.13 -13.08 27.79
CA ALA A 70 1.07 -12.14 27.20
C ALA A 70 2.35 -12.85 26.71
N VAL A 71 2.91 -13.78 27.50
CA VAL A 71 4.09 -14.55 27.12
C VAL A 71 3.85 -15.37 25.85
N HIS A 72 2.71 -16.07 25.80
CA HIS A 72 2.34 -16.86 24.61
C HIS A 72 2.13 -15.97 23.38
N ALA A 73 1.43 -14.84 23.54
CA ALA A 73 1.18 -13.91 22.42
C ALA A 73 2.49 -13.34 21.86
N ILE A 74 3.45 -12.96 22.72
CA ILE A 74 4.77 -12.48 22.31
C ILE A 74 5.56 -13.60 21.59
N ALA A 75 5.55 -14.82 22.13
CA ALA A 75 6.23 -15.95 21.52
C ALA A 75 5.65 -16.36 20.15
N ASP A 76 4.34 -16.31 20.00
CA ASP A 76 3.67 -16.62 18.75
C ASP A 76 3.85 -15.51 17.71
N LEU A 77 3.89 -14.25 18.16
CA LEU A 77 4.18 -13.11 17.28
C LEU A 77 5.58 -13.21 16.65
N ALA A 78 6.58 -13.66 17.42
CA ALA A 78 7.94 -13.84 16.92
C ALA A 78 8.03 -14.86 15.78
N LYS A 79 7.10 -15.82 15.70
CA LYS A 79 7.05 -16.86 14.66
C LYS A 79 6.41 -16.38 13.36
N GLN A 80 5.69 -15.27 13.40
CA GLN A 80 5.04 -14.68 12.22
C GLN A 80 6.04 -13.90 11.36
N PRO A 81 5.76 -13.67 10.07
CA PRO A 81 6.58 -12.81 9.23
C PRO A 81 6.76 -11.41 9.85
N VAL A 82 8.00 -10.93 9.89
CA VAL A 82 8.32 -9.63 10.51
C VAL A 82 7.88 -8.49 9.59
N PRO A 83 7.14 -7.48 10.07
CA PRO A 83 6.78 -6.31 9.28
C PRO A 83 8.01 -5.53 8.82
N ASP A 84 7.96 -4.99 7.60
CA ASP A 84 9.09 -4.25 7.02
C ASP A 84 9.48 -3.01 7.83
N ILE A 85 8.53 -2.34 8.48
CA ILE A 85 8.82 -1.22 9.38
C ILE A 85 9.80 -1.60 10.50
N VAL A 86 9.76 -2.84 10.99
CA VAL A 86 10.72 -3.35 11.97
C VAL A 86 12.10 -3.50 11.34
N ASN A 87 12.15 -4.03 10.10
CA ASN A 87 13.40 -4.18 9.36
C ASN A 87 14.04 -2.82 9.06
N GLU A 88 13.23 -1.83 8.66
CA GLU A 88 13.68 -0.46 8.36
C GLU A 88 14.27 0.24 9.59
N VAL A 89 13.56 0.22 10.72
CA VAL A 89 14.01 0.87 11.96
C VAL A 89 15.33 0.28 12.49
N TYR A 90 15.54 -1.03 12.29
CA TYR A 90 16.77 -1.70 12.72
C TYR A 90 17.82 -1.83 11.60
N HIS A 91 17.58 -1.23 10.43
CA HIS A 91 18.49 -1.27 9.27
C HIS A 91 18.91 -2.68 8.85
N VAL A 92 17.98 -3.63 8.87
CA VAL A 92 18.16 -5.03 8.49
C VAL A 92 17.12 -5.43 7.45
N ASN A 93 17.41 -6.42 6.59
CA ASN A 93 16.56 -6.71 5.45
C ASN A 93 15.75 -8.02 5.56
N ASP A 94 16.02 -8.86 6.58
CA ASP A 94 15.56 -10.25 6.59
C ASP A 94 15.33 -10.85 7.98
N LEU A 95 14.86 -10.06 8.94
CA LEU A 95 14.52 -10.60 10.26
C LEU A 95 13.48 -11.70 10.11
N SER A 96 13.79 -12.87 10.64
CA SER A 96 12.90 -14.02 10.66
C SER A 96 13.15 -14.88 11.89
N PHE A 97 12.12 -15.61 12.35
CA PHE A 97 12.21 -16.47 13.51
C PHE A 97 13.41 -17.43 13.45
N GLY A 98 14.22 -17.42 14.51
CA GLY A 98 15.42 -18.23 14.63
C GLY A 98 16.31 -17.80 15.78
N PRO A 99 17.55 -18.33 15.91
CA PRO A 99 18.45 -18.04 17.04
C PRO A 99 18.74 -16.55 17.25
N LYS A 100 18.66 -15.73 16.20
CA LYS A 100 18.88 -14.28 16.26
C LYS A 100 17.58 -13.46 16.38
N TYR A 101 16.42 -14.09 16.28
CA TYR A 101 15.13 -13.42 16.40
C TYR A 101 14.08 -14.41 16.91
N PHE A 102 13.96 -14.54 18.22
CA PHE A 102 12.87 -15.25 18.90
C PHE A 102 12.14 -14.36 19.91
N ILE A 103 12.54 -13.09 20.01
CA ILE A 103 11.86 -12.03 20.75
C ILE A 103 11.54 -10.92 19.76
N PRO A 104 10.24 -10.48 19.64
CA PRO A 104 9.87 -9.37 18.80
C PRO A 104 10.59 -8.07 19.20
N LYS A 105 10.85 -7.21 18.23
CA LYS A 105 11.44 -5.91 18.51
C LYS A 105 10.42 -4.95 19.14
N PRO A 106 10.85 -4.03 20.04
CA PRO A 106 9.96 -3.08 20.72
C PRO A 106 9.11 -2.21 19.80
N VAL A 107 9.57 -1.97 18.58
CA VAL A 107 8.85 -1.17 17.57
C VAL A 107 7.83 -1.97 16.75
N ASP A 108 7.66 -3.27 17.02
CA ASP A 108 6.70 -4.09 16.29
C ASP A 108 5.27 -3.63 16.60
N PRO A 109 4.54 -3.06 15.61
CA PRO A 109 3.22 -2.48 15.84
C PRO A 109 2.17 -3.51 16.23
N ARG A 110 2.39 -4.79 15.94
CA ARG A 110 1.48 -5.88 16.26
C ARG A 110 1.44 -6.21 17.75
N LEU A 111 2.43 -5.78 18.53
CA LEU A 111 2.46 -6.00 19.97
C LEU A 111 1.21 -5.47 20.67
N ILE A 112 0.73 -4.29 20.29
CA ILE A 112 -0.46 -3.70 20.92
C ILE A 112 -1.72 -4.53 20.65
N THR A 113 -1.89 -5.06 19.46
CA THR A 113 -3.09 -5.83 19.11
C THR A 113 -3.04 -7.25 19.64
N GLU A 114 -1.91 -7.94 19.46
CA GLU A 114 -1.83 -9.36 19.82
C GLU A 114 -1.70 -9.56 21.33
N VAL A 115 -0.82 -8.78 21.98
CA VAL A 115 -0.58 -8.94 23.43
C VAL A 115 -1.75 -8.39 24.23
N SER A 116 -2.29 -7.18 23.90
CA SER A 116 -3.40 -6.62 24.67
C SER A 116 -4.67 -7.44 24.51
N ALA A 117 -4.96 -7.96 23.30
CA ALA A 117 -6.12 -8.81 23.09
C ALA A 117 -6.02 -10.13 23.84
N ALA A 118 -4.84 -10.78 23.84
CA ALA A 118 -4.61 -12.01 24.60
C ALA A 118 -4.81 -11.80 26.12
N VAL A 119 -4.27 -10.70 26.64
CA VAL A 119 -4.41 -10.33 28.06
C VAL A 119 -5.86 -10.02 28.42
N ALA A 120 -6.56 -9.24 27.60
CA ALA A 120 -7.97 -8.92 27.84
C ALA A 120 -8.84 -10.19 27.81
N LYS A 121 -8.57 -11.12 26.89
CA LYS A 121 -9.25 -12.41 26.80
C LYS A 121 -9.02 -13.25 28.04
N ALA A 122 -7.78 -13.39 28.48
CA ALA A 122 -7.43 -14.11 29.70
C ALA A 122 -8.06 -13.50 30.94
N ALA A 123 -8.15 -12.16 31.04
CA ALA A 123 -8.83 -11.48 32.14
C ALA A 123 -10.33 -11.79 32.18
N ILE A 124 -10.99 -11.88 31.03
CA ILE A 124 -12.42 -12.25 30.92
C ILE A 124 -12.60 -13.72 31.31
N GLU A 125 -11.79 -14.62 30.75
CA GLU A 125 -11.86 -16.06 31.00
C GLU A 125 -11.56 -16.43 32.46
N SER A 126 -10.63 -15.75 33.11
CA SER A 126 -10.30 -15.96 34.53
C SER A 126 -11.25 -15.22 35.51
N GLY A 127 -12.23 -14.49 35.00
CA GLY A 127 -13.26 -13.83 35.82
C GLY A 127 -12.78 -12.59 36.57
N VAL A 128 -11.62 -12.04 36.29
CA VAL A 128 -11.13 -10.80 36.93
C VAL A 128 -11.57 -9.54 36.16
N ALA A 129 -12.06 -9.67 34.97
CA ALA A 129 -12.60 -8.56 34.15
C ALA A 129 -13.96 -8.09 34.71
N ARG A 130 -14.23 -6.78 34.62
CA ARG A 130 -15.53 -6.15 34.94
C ARG A 130 -16.32 -5.78 33.68
N LYS A 131 -15.65 -5.77 32.51
CA LYS A 131 -16.21 -5.50 31.20
C LYS A 131 -15.85 -6.64 30.26
N THR A 132 -16.78 -7.07 29.43
CA THR A 132 -16.54 -8.08 28.38
C THR A 132 -16.37 -7.42 27.03
N ILE A 133 -15.56 -8.04 26.17
CA ILE A 133 -15.39 -7.67 24.77
C ILE A 133 -16.07 -8.77 23.96
N THR A 134 -17.06 -8.41 23.15
CA THR A 134 -17.82 -9.34 22.29
C THR A 134 -17.34 -9.32 20.86
N ASP A 135 -16.83 -8.18 20.38
CA ASP A 135 -16.29 -7.98 19.05
C ASP A 135 -14.76 -7.73 19.13
N TRP A 136 -14.01 -8.81 18.95
CA TRP A 136 -12.55 -8.80 19.01
C TRP A 136 -11.90 -8.10 17.83
N ASP A 137 -12.55 -8.14 16.66
CA ASP A 137 -12.03 -7.48 15.45
C ASP A 137 -12.12 -5.96 15.60
N SER A 138 -13.27 -5.44 16.04
CA SER A 138 -13.40 -4.02 16.38
C SER A 138 -12.45 -3.59 17.50
N TYR A 139 -12.22 -4.44 18.50
CA TYR A 139 -11.27 -4.13 19.57
C TYR A 139 -9.84 -4.01 19.06
N LYS A 140 -9.36 -4.97 18.26
CA LYS A 140 -8.02 -4.90 17.64
C LYS A 140 -7.89 -3.69 16.72
N LYS A 141 -8.92 -3.36 15.94
CA LYS A 141 -8.95 -2.15 15.11
C LYS A 141 -8.77 -0.87 15.94
N ASN A 142 -9.49 -0.74 17.04
CA ASN A 142 -9.36 0.41 17.93
C ASN A 142 -7.96 0.52 18.56
N LEU A 143 -7.32 -0.61 18.85
CA LEU A 143 -5.94 -0.62 19.35
C LEU A 143 -4.93 -0.13 18.28
N MET A 144 -5.11 -0.51 17.02
CA MET A 144 -4.27 -0.02 15.91
C MET A 144 -4.42 1.49 15.71
N GLU A 145 -5.64 2.04 15.92
CA GLU A 145 -5.87 3.49 15.87
C GLU A 145 -5.01 4.27 16.87
N LEU A 146 -4.79 3.70 18.06
CA LEU A 146 -3.97 4.35 19.11
C LEU A 146 -2.50 4.51 18.68
N LEU A 147 -2.02 3.68 17.77
CA LEU A 147 -0.68 3.81 17.20
C LEU A 147 -0.57 4.88 16.11
N GLY A 148 -1.68 5.43 15.64
CA GLY A 148 -1.70 6.37 14.53
C GLY A 148 -1.24 5.78 13.19
N GLN A 149 -1.13 4.47 13.08
CA GLN A 149 -0.57 3.79 11.90
C GLN A 149 -1.59 3.44 10.82
N GLU A 150 -2.86 3.37 11.16
CA GLU A 150 -3.95 3.19 10.18
C GLU A 150 -4.92 4.35 10.27
N THR A 151 -5.11 5.01 9.17
CA THR A 151 -6.08 6.08 9.06
C THR A 151 -7.45 5.51 8.70
N LYS A 152 -8.49 6.30 8.95
CA LYS A 152 -9.87 5.94 8.58
C LYS A 152 -9.99 5.56 7.09
N LEU A 153 -9.22 6.25 6.23
CA LEU A 153 -9.24 5.99 4.79
C LEU A 153 -8.66 4.61 4.45
N THR A 154 -7.47 4.29 4.97
CA THR A 154 -6.81 3.00 4.75
C THR A 154 -7.63 1.84 5.29
N ARG A 155 -8.24 2.03 6.46
CA ARG A 155 -9.12 1.02 7.06
C ARG A 155 -10.34 0.77 6.19
N ASN A 156 -11.05 1.82 5.76
CA ASN A 156 -12.20 1.68 4.88
C ASN A 156 -11.82 0.97 3.58
N LEU A 157 -10.62 1.28 3.04
CA LEU A 157 -10.07 0.62 1.87
C LEU A 157 -9.88 -0.89 2.11
N HIS A 158 -9.21 -1.27 3.20
CA HIS A 158 -8.96 -2.66 3.54
C HIS A 158 -10.26 -3.44 3.84
N ASP A 159 -11.18 -2.84 4.60
CA ASP A 159 -12.46 -3.48 4.91
C ASP A 159 -13.31 -3.70 3.65
N THR A 160 -13.32 -2.75 2.72
CA THR A 160 -14.01 -2.91 1.43
C THR A 160 -13.36 -3.99 0.56
N ALA A 161 -12.03 -4.06 0.53
CA ALA A 161 -11.32 -5.10 -0.21
C ALA A 161 -11.61 -6.50 0.33
N ARG A 162 -11.69 -6.67 1.66
CA ARG A 162 -12.07 -7.95 2.31
C ARG A 162 -13.47 -8.42 1.95
N MET A 163 -14.40 -7.50 1.78
CA MET A 163 -15.78 -7.85 1.39
C MET A 163 -15.89 -8.35 -0.05
N HIS A 164 -14.94 -7.98 -0.92
CA HIS A 164 -15.02 -8.26 -2.36
C HIS A 164 -13.70 -8.78 -2.94
N PRO A 165 -13.13 -9.90 -2.42
CA PRO A 165 -11.84 -10.40 -2.86
C PRO A 165 -11.82 -10.75 -4.35
N GLN A 166 -10.72 -10.43 -5.03
CA GLN A 166 -10.54 -10.60 -6.48
C GLN A 166 -9.26 -11.39 -6.79
N ARG A 167 -9.14 -11.90 -8.03
CA ARG A 167 -7.93 -12.54 -8.53
C ARG A 167 -6.93 -11.48 -8.96
N VAL A 168 -5.79 -11.39 -8.28
CA VAL A 168 -4.77 -10.37 -8.54
C VAL A 168 -3.47 -11.01 -9.00
N VAL A 169 -2.98 -10.57 -10.15
CA VAL A 169 -1.69 -11.00 -10.70
C VAL A 169 -0.57 -10.10 -10.18
N PHE A 170 0.45 -10.69 -9.59
CA PHE A 170 1.68 -10.05 -9.16
C PHE A 170 2.81 -10.41 -10.12
N ALA A 171 3.23 -9.46 -10.95
CA ALA A 171 4.15 -9.71 -12.06
C ALA A 171 5.55 -10.13 -11.63
N GLU A 172 6.07 -9.49 -10.59
CA GLU A 172 7.40 -9.78 -10.06
C GLU A 172 7.33 -10.74 -8.86
N GLY A 173 6.66 -11.88 -9.01
CA GLY A 173 6.41 -12.82 -7.92
C GLY A 173 7.65 -13.29 -7.14
N ALA A 174 8.83 -13.30 -7.79
CA ALA A 174 10.10 -13.66 -7.14
C ALA A 174 10.78 -12.48 -6.40
N HIS A 175 10.23 -11.26 -6.44
CA HIS A 175 10.74 -10.14 -5.65
C HIS A 175 10.29 -10.31 -4.18
N PRO A 176 11.20 -10.18 -3.19
CA PRO A 176 10.86 -10.38 -1.78
C PRO A 176 9.65 -9.56 -1.30
N SER A 177 9.63 -8.25 -1.57
CA SER A 177 8.53 -7.36 -1.17
C SER A 177 7.22 -7.73 -1.86
N MET A 178 7.25 -8.06 -3.16
CA MET A 178 6.06 -8.48 -3.91
C MET A 178 5.47 -9.78 -3.36
N MET A 179 6.32 -10.77 -3.07
CA MET A 179 5.90 -12.04 -2.52
C MET A 179 5.31 -11.89 -1.11
N LYS A 180 5.97 -11.10 -0.24
CA LYS A 180 5.46 -10.78 1.10
C LYS A 180 4.09 -10.11 1.02
N ALA A 181 3.95 -9.11 0.15
CA ALA A 181 2.69 -8.38 -0.03
C ALA A 181 1.56 -9.29 -0.55
N ALA A 182 1.85 -10.18 -1.50
CA ALA A 182 0.87 -11.14 -2.01
C ALA A 182 0.40 -12.12 -0.91
N VAL A 183 1.34 -12.65 -0.11
CA VAL A 183 1.02 -13.54 1.02
C VAL A 183 0.22 -12.79 2.08
N GLN A 184 0.59 -11.56 2.40
CA GLN A 184 -0.12 -10.73 3.37
C GLN A 184 -1.53 -10.40 2.88
N ALA A 185 -1.70 -9.91 1.65
CA ALA A 185 -3.00 -9.59 1.06
C ALA A 185 -3.94 -10.81 1.03
N LYS A 186 -3.40 -12.02 0.79
CA LYS A 186 -4.15 -13.27 0.92
C LYS A 186 -4.57 -13.55 2.35
N THR A 187 -3.64 -13.44 3.30
CA THR A 187 -3.88 -13.70 4.72
C THR A 187 -4.92 -12.75 5.29
N GLU A 188 -4.90 -11.49 4.85
CA GLU A 188 -5.88 -10.49 5.21
C GLU A 188 -7.21 -10.62 4.46
N GLY A 189 -7.31 -11.54 3.51
CA GLY A 189 -8.55 -11.85 2.78
C GLY A 189 -8.88 -10.88 1.64
N PHE A 190 -7.90 -10.09 1.15
CA PHE A 190 -8.13 -9.12 0.08
C PHE A 190 -8.27 -9.77 -1.29
N CYS A 191 -7.46 -10.80 -1.57
CA CYS A 191 -7.39 -11.34 -2.93
C CYS A 191 -7.02 -12.83 -2.97
N TYR A 192 -7.21 -13.38 -4.16
CA TYR A 192 -6.65 -14.66 -4.59
C TYR A 192 -5.40 -14.36 -5.44
N PRO A 193 -4.19 -14.41 -4.86
CA PRO A 193 -2.98 -14.00 -5.56
C PRO A 193 -2.56 -15.01 -6.63
N ILE A 194 -2.05 -14.48 -7.75
CA ILE A 194 -1.40 -15.23 -8.82
C ILE A 194 0.02 -14.68 -8.96
N LEU A 195 1.05 -15.48 -8.67
CA LEU A 195 2.45 -15.06 -8.79
C LEU A 195 3.03 -15.49 -10.13
N LEU A 196 3.47 -14.54 -10.94
CA LEU A 196 4.18 -14.86 -12.19
C LEU A 196 5.66 -15.12 -11.92
N GLY A 197 6.16 -16.26 -12.44
CA GLY A 197 7.56 -16.63 -12.37
C GLY A 197 7.74 -18.14 -12.34
N ASN A 198 8.99 -18.60 -12.47
CA ASN A 198 9.33 -20.01 -12.40
C ASN A 198 8.98 -20.57 -11.00
N PRO A 199 8.13 -21.63 -10.89
CA PRO A 199 7.64 -22.13 -9.60
C PRO A 199 8.76 -22.57 -8.64
N ASP A 200 9.83 -23.18 -9.14
CA ASP A 200 10.94 -23.63 -8.29
C ASP A 200 11.72 -22.44 -7.72
N ARG A 201 11.86 -21.37 -8.51
CA ARG A 201 12.44 -20.12 -8.03
C ARG A 201 11.53 -19.47 -6.98
N LEU A 202 10.23 -19.43 -7.21
CA LEU A 202 9.26 -18.86 -6.28
C LEU A 202 9.27 -19.61 -4.94
N ARG A 203 9.25 -20.97 -4.97
CA ARG A 203 9.33 -21.79 -3.75
C ARG A 203 10.63 -21.56 -2.98
N ARG A 204 11.79 -21.52 -3.66
CA ARG A 204 13.08 -21.23 -3.01
C ARG A 204 13.10 -19.84 -2.35
N VAL A 205 12.50 -18.84 -2.98
CA VAL A 205 12.39 -17.49 -2.35
C VAL A 205 11.48 -17.55 -1.14
N ALA A 206 10.33 -18.21 -1.24
CA ALA A 206 9.38 -18.38 -0.13
C ALA A 206 10.01 -19.13 1.06
N GLU A 207 10.74 -20.22 0.82
CA GLU A 207 11.48 -20.96 1.86
C GLU A 207 12.49 -20.06 2.58
N ARG A 208 13.28 -19.27 1.83
CA ARG A 208 14.23 -18.33 2.41
C ARG A 208 13.54 -17.28 3.28
N LEU A 209 12.38 -16.79 2.84
CA LEU A 209 11.59 -15.78 3.55
C LEU A 209 10.66 -16.41 4.60
N LYS A 210 10.62 -17.74 4.71
CA LYS A 210 9.71 -18.50 5.59
C LYS A 210 8.22 -18.17 5.35
N LEU A 211 7.85 -17.97 4.10
CA LEU A 211 6.49 -17.69 3.67
C LEU A 211 5.78 -18.96 3.20
N ASN A 212 4.50 -19.08 3.53
CA ASN A 212 3.65 -20.15 3.02
C ASN A 212 2.95 -19.71 1.73
N LEU A 213 3.15 -20.48 0.64
CA LEU A 213 2.49 -20.26 -0.65
C LEU A 213 1.25 -21.13 -0.88
N ASP A 214 0.77 -21.88 0.12
CA ASP A 214 -0.41 -22.73 -0.03
C ASP A 214 -1.62 -21.92 -0.51
N GLY A 215 -2.29 -22.40 -1.56
CA GLY A 215 -3.43 -21.73 -2.19
C GLY A 215 -3.09 -20.42 -2.90
N ILE A 216 -1.83 -20.19 -3.26
CA ILE A 216 -1.39 -19.15 -4.20
C ILE A 216 -1.07 -19.83 -5.53
N GLU A 217 -1.66 -19.32 -6.61
CA GLU A 217 -1.42 -19.84 -7.96
C GLU A 217 -0.04 -19.36 -8.46
N LEU A 218 0.78 -20.29 -8.95
CA LEU A 218 2.11 -20.02 -9.50
C LEU A 218 2.10 -20.30 -10.99
N ILE A 219 2.36 -19.28 -11.82
CA ILE A 219 2.34 -19.40 -13.29
C ILE A 219 3.69 -19.06 -13.87
N ASP A 220 4.33 -20.01 -14.54
CA ASP A 220 5.48 -19.74 -15.40
C ASP A 220 5.01 -19.51 -16.84
N MET A 221 4.89 -18.24 -17.23
CA MET A 221 4.48 -17.85 -18.57
C MET A 221 5.38 -18.42 -19.70
N ARG A 222 6.57 -18.93 -19.35
CA ARG A 222 7.54 -19.53 -20.30
C ARG A 222 7.41 -21.03 -20.41
N ALA A 223 6.70 -21.70 -19.49
CA ALA A 223 6.52 -23.13 -19.48
C ALA A 223 5.71 -23.62 -20.70
N ASP A 224 5.96 -24.85 -21.14
CA ASP A 224 5.28 -25.44 -22.29
C ASP A 224 3.77 -25.58 -22.06
N GLN A 225 3.34 -25.84 -20.83
CA GLN A 225 1.93 -25.90 -20.45
C GLN A 225 1.15 -24.61 -20.73
N GLU A 226 1.83 -23.45 -20.77
CA GLU A 226 1.22 -22.16 -21.07
C GLU A 226 1.20 -21.82 -22.57
N GLN A 227 1.65 -22.73 -23.46
CA GLN A 227 1.68 -22.49 -24.90
C GLN A 227 0.31 -22.13 -25.47
N GLY A 228 -0.73 -22.84 -25.06
CA GLY A 228 -2.11 -22.59 -25.50
C GLY A 228 -2.61 -21.21 -25.06
N ARG A 229 -2.31 -20.82 -23.81
CA ARG A 229 -2.68 -19.50 -23.26
C ARG A 229 -1.91 -18.40 -23.98
N ARG A 230 -0.59 -18.54 -24.20
CA ARG A 230 0.21 -17.61 -25.01
C ARG A 230 -0.35 -17.41 -26.41
N ALA A 231 -0.74 -18.49 -27.09
CA ALA A 231 -1.33 -18.42 -28.44
C ALA A 231 -2.68 -17.67 -28.45
N THR A 232 -3.51 -17.90 -27.45
CA THR A 232 -4.82 -17.21 -27.31
C THR A 232 -4.61 -15.73 -27.06
N TYR A 233 -3.71 -15.36 -26.16
CA TYR A 233 -3.38 -13.97 -25.84
C TYR A 233 -2.75 -13.24 -27.03
N ALA A 234 -1.83 -13.89 -27.72
CA ALA A 234 -1.22 -13.36 -28.94
C ALA A 234 -2.25 -13.06 -30.03
N LYS A 235 -3.18 -13.98 -30.28
CA LYS A 235 -4.31 -13.78 -31.20
C LYS A 235 -5.14 -12.55 -30.82
N HIS A 236 -5.45 -12.40 -29.52
CA HIS A 236 -6.22 -11.28 -29.04
C HIS A 236 -5.47 -9.95 -29.23
N LEU A 237 -4.20 -9.91 -28.83
CA LEU A 237 -3.37 -8.71 -28.97
C LEU A 237 -3.16 -8.31 -30.43
N ALA A 238 -2.82 -9.26 -31.31
CA ALA A 238 -2.64 -9.02 -32.74
C ALA A 238 -3.93 -8.49 -33.37
N LYS A 239 -5.11 -9.06 -33.04
CA LYS A 239 -6.41 -8.53 -33.49
C LYS A 239 -6.66 -7.11 -32.99
N LYS A 240 -6.41 -6.85 -31.70
CA LYS A 240 -6.64 -5.52 -31.07
C LYS A 240 -5.72 -4.45 -31.67
N ARG A 241 -4.51 -4.81 -32.09
CA ARG A 241 -3.47 -3.91 -32.61
C ARG A 241 -3.15 -4.09 -34.10
N ALA A 242 -4.02 -4.77 -34.84
CA ALA A 242 -3.83 -5.03 -36.26
C ALA A 242 -3.58 -3.77 -37.10
N ARG A 243 -4.30 -2.66 -36.80
CA ARG A 243 -4.10 -1.37 -37.48
C ARG A 243 -2.78 -0.67 -37.14
N GLN A 244 -2.03 -1.19 -36.15
CA GLN A 244 -0.72 -0.70 -35.72
C GLN A 244 0.40 -1.61 -36.22
N GLY A 245 0.08 -2.57 -37.09
CA GLY A 245 1.03 -3.46 -37.76
C GLY A 245 1.43 -4.69 -36.92
N TYR A 246 0.75 -5.00 -35.83
CA TYR A 246 1.07 -6.18 -35.03
C TYR A 246 0.72 -7.48 -35.77
N THR A 247 1.74 -8.32 -35.98
CA THR A 247 1.57 -9.69 -36.45
C THR A 247 1.28 -10.65 -35.28
N PHE A 248 0.82 -11.87 -35.61
CA PHE A 248 0.65 -12.90 -34.59
C PHE A 248 1.97 -13.30 -33.96
N GLU A 249 3.03 -13.44 -34.78
CA GLU A 249 4.35 -13.85 -34.34
C GLU A 249 4.93 -12.83 -33.34
N GLU A 250 4.90 -11.55 -33.68
CA GLU A 250 5.35 -10.48 -32.79
C GLU A 250 4.55 -10.44 -31.49
N ALA A 251 3.23 -10.61 -31.56
CA ALA A 251 2.38 -10.68 -30.40
C ALA A 251 2.68 -11.93 -29.54
N TYR A 252 2.98 -13.07 -30.18
CA TYR A 252 3.33 -14.30 -29.48
C TYR A 252 4.65 -14.19 -28.72
N ASP A 253 5.68 -13.59 -29.34
CA ASP A 253 6.96 -13.35 -28.68
C ASP A 253 6.83 -12.44 -27.46
N LYS A 254 5.94 -11.45 -27.50
CA LYS A 254 5.64 -10.58 -26.35
C LYS A 254 5.01 -11.33 -25.17
N MET A 255 4.34 -12.47 -25.39
CA MET A 255 3.76 -13.25 -24.31
C MET A 255 4.81 -13.95 -23.42
N TYR A 256 6.09 -13.93 -23.79
CA TYR A 256 7.17 -14.35 -22.91
C TYR A 256 7.62 -13.24 -21.93
N GLU A 257 7.07 -12.03 -22.07
CA GLU A 257 7.31 -10.91 -21.17
C GLU A 257 6.19 -10.84 -20.12
N ARG A 258 6.57 -10.77 -18.83
CA ARG A 258 5.63 -10.83 -17.68
C ARG A 258 4.51 -9.78 -17.74
N ASN A 259 4.84 -8.55 -18.17
CA ASN A 259 3.85 -7.47 -18.19
C ASN A 259 2.82 -7.69 -19.32
N TYR A 260 3.24 -8.16 -20.49
CA TYR A 260 2.30 -8.51 -21.56
C TYR A 260 1.42 -9.68 -21.15
N PHE A 261 2.02 -10.77 -20.66
CA PHE A 261 1.26 -11.96 -20.24
C PHE A 261 0.27 -11.63 -19.12
N GLY A 262 0.74 -10.99 -18.05
CA GLY A 262 -0.12 -10.68 -16.89
C GLY A 262 -1.23 -9.67 -17.22
N MET A 263 -0.94 -8.62 -18.01
CA MET A 263 -1.99 -7.70 -18.45
C MET A 263 -2.98 -8.36 -19.41
N MET A 264 -2.53 -9.31 -20.25
CA MET A 264 -3.44 -10.11 -21.08
C MET A 264 -4.33 -11.02 -20.24
N MET A 265 -3.89 -11.57 -19.12
CA MET A 265 -4.77 -12.29 -18.17
C MET A 265 -5.95 -11.42 -17.72
N VAL A 266 -5.68 -10.14 -17.42
CA VAL A 266 -6.74 -9.20 -17.01
C VAL A 266 -7.62 -8.79 -18.20
N GLU A 267 -7.03 -8.57 -19.36
CA GLU A 267 -7.75 -8.20 -20.57
C GLU A 267 -8.73 -9.29 -21.00
N THR A 268 -8.35 -10.56 -20.92
CA THR A 268 -9.17 -11.72 -21.30
C THR A 268 -10.08 -12.24 -20.19
N GLY A 269 -9.91 -11.76 -18.95
CA GLY A 269 -10.74 -12.16 -17.80
C GLY A 269 -10.23 -13.39 -17.04
N ASP A 270 -9.00 -13.86 -17.31
CA ASP A 270 -8.35 -14.92 -16.54
C ASP A 270 -7.92 -14.43 -15.13
N ALA A 271 -7.78 -13.11 -14.97
CA ALA A 271 -7.59 -12.43 -13.70
C ALA A 271 -8.39 -11.12 -13.67
N ASP A 272 -8.49 -10.52 -12.50
CA ASP A 272 -9.35 -9.35 -12.30
C ASP A 272 -8.55 -8.05 -12.16
N ALA A 273 -7.32 -8.14 -11.64
CA ALA A 273 -6.39 -7.01 -11.51
C ALA A 273 -4.93 -7.45 -11.68
N PHE A 274 -4.04 -6.48 -11.93
CA PHE A 274 -2.62 -6.72 -12.15
C PHE A 274 -1.75 -5.67 -11.45
N ILE A 275 -0.67 -6.13 -10.80
CA ILE A 275 0.30 -5.29 -10.08
C ILE A 275 1.71 -5.59 -10.57
N THR A 276 2.49 -4.52 -10.83
CA THR A 276 3.89 -4.57 -11.29
C THR A 276 4.64 -3.31 -10.87
N GLY A 277 5.97 -3.26 -11.02
CA GLY A 277 6.73 -1.99 -10.93
C GLY A 277 8.09 -2.07 -10.24
N LEU A 278 8.42 -3.17 -9.56
CA LEU A 278 9.66 -3.26 -8.76
C LEU A 278 10.94 -3.50 -9.59
N TYR A 279 10.82 -4.09 -10.79
CA TYR A 279 11.97 -4.40 -11.65
C TYR A 279 11.95 -3.68 -13.00
N THR A 280 10.79 -3.19 -13.43
CA THR A 280 10.62 -2.66 -14.77
C THR A 280 10.63 -1.14 -14.77
N LYS A 281 11.34 -0.54 -15.75
CA LYS A 281 11.27 0.91 -15.93
C LYS A 281 9.81 1.33 -16.16
N TYR A 282 9.35 2.32 -15.42
CA TYR A 282 7.97 2.80 -15.43
C TYR A 282 7.47 3.12 -16.86
N SER A 283 8.33 3.72 -17.70
CA SER A 283 8.00 4.02 -19.11
C SER A 283 7.66 2.78 -19.96
N ASN A 284 8.33 1.65 -19.71
CA ASN A 284 8.03 0.41 -20.41
C ASN A 284 6.67 -0.17 -19.97
N THR A 285 6.37 -0.10 -18.69
CA THR A 285 5.08 -0.56 -18.14
C THR A 285 3.93 0.28 -18.70
N ILE A 286 4.09 1.61 -18.78
CA ILE A 286 3.13 2.53 -19.42
C ILE A 286 2.85 2.11 -20.88
N LYS A 287 3.91 1.80 -21.62
CA LYS A 287 3.79 1.36 -23.03
C LYS A 287 2.95 0.09 -23.12
N VAL A 288 3.27 -0.94 -22.34
CA VAL A 288 2.53 -2.20 -22.33
C VAL A 288 1.07 -1.99 -21.94
N ALA A 289 0.79 -1.18 -20.90
CA ALA A 289 -0.57 -0.88 -20.50
C ALA A 289 -1.39 -0.20 -21.61
N LYS A 290 -0.79 0.76 -22.32
CA LYS A 290 -1.45 1.39 -23.48
C LYS A 290 -1.69 0.40 -24.62
N GLU A 291 -0.74 -0.52 -24.86
CA GLU A 291 -0.84 -1.50 -25.94
C GLU A 291 -1.83 -2.64 -25.63
N VAL A 292 -1.82 -3.15 -24.41
CA VAL A 292 -2.69 -4.30 -24.03
C VAL A 292 -4.07 -3.82 -23.57
N ILE A 293 -4.10 -2.94 -22.60
CA ILE A 293 -5.33 -2.51 -21.91
C ILE A 293 -6.00 -1.35 -22.64
N GLY A 294 -5.25 -0.29 -22.92
CA GLY A 294 -5.77 0.93 -23.49
C GLY A 294 -6.36 1.88 -22.46
N ILE A 295 -6.68 3.07 -22.93
CA ILE A 295 -7.27 4.17 -22.15
C ILE A 295 -8.79 4.07 -22.29
N ARG A 296 -9.54 4.45 -21.27
CA ARG A 296 -11.01 4.53 -21.32
C ARG A 296 -11.43 5.49 -22.44
N PRO A 297 -12.46 5.14 -23.25
CA PRO A 297 -12.82 5.90 -24.45
C PRO A 297 -13.18 7.37 -24.20
N GLU A 298 -13.66 7.70 -23.02
CA GLU A 298 -14.06 9.04 -22.61
C GLU A 298 -12.88 9.96 -22.20
N PHE A 299 -11.64 9.46 -22.27
CA PHE A 299 -10.43 10.20 -21.92
C PHE A 299 -9.36 10.07 -23.01
N SER A 300 -8.56 11.10 -23.18
CA SER A 300 -7.40 11.12 -24.10
C SER A 300 -6.15 10.54 -23.49
N THR A 301 -6.08 10.51 -22.16
CA THR A 301 -4.94 10.04 -21.39
C THR A 301 -5.38 9.25 -20.15
N PHE A 302 -4.42 8.60 -19.53
CA PHE A 302 -4.53 8.15 -18.15
C PHE A 302 -3.54 8.92 -17.27
N ALA A 303 -3.76 8.94 -15.96
CA ALA A 303 -2.99 9.72 -15.01
C ALA A 303 -2.71 8.91 -13.75
N THR A 304 -1.91 9.48 -12.85
CA THR A 304 -1.64 8.88 -11.53
C THR A 304 -1.97 9.84 -10.40
N MET A 305 -2.40 9.24 -9.30
CA MET A 305 -2.69 9.95 -8.05
C MET A 305 -1.86 9.35 -6.91
N HIS A 306 -1.33 10.22 -6.05
CA HIS A 306 -0.89 9.85 -4.71
C HIS A 306 -1.84 10.45 -3.68
N ILE A 307 -2.20 9.66 -2.68
CA ILE A 307 -2.97 10.11 -1.53
C ILE A 307 -2.00 10.30 -0.39
N LEU A 308 -1.95 11.51 0.16
CA LEU A 308 -1.19 11.84 1.35
C LEU A 308 -2.13 11.98 2.52
N ASN A 309 -1.94 11.16 3.52
CA ASN A 309 -2.67 11.21 4.75
C ASN A 309 -1.81 11.86 5.83
N THR A 310 -2.18 13.06 6.23
CA THR A 310 -1.41 13.91 7.13
C THR A 310 -2.24 14.25 8.37
N LYS A 311 -1.61 14.80 9.39
CA LYS A 311 -2.29 15.34 10.58
C LYS A 311 -3.31 16.46 10.27
N LYS A 312 -3.22 17.09 9.08
CA LYS A 312 -4.14 18.13 8.60
C LYS A 312 -5.30 17.59 7.77
N GLY A 313 -5.29 16.30 7.43
CA GLY A 313 -6.31 15.65 6.59
C GLY A 313 -5.70 14.87 5.44
N VAL A 314 -6.59 14.38 4.59
CA VAL A 314 -6.25 13.58 3.40
C VAL A 314 -6.15 14.50 2.19
N PHE A 315 -5.06 14.39 1.44
CA PHE A 315 -4.82 15.14 0.21
C PHE A 315 -4.56 14.23 -0.98
N PHE A 316 -5.17 14.53 -2.10
CA PHE A 316 -5.07 13.81 -3.37
C PHE A 316 -4.26 14.63 -4.37
N LEU A 317 -3.13 14.14 -4.83
CA LEU A 317 -2.18 14.84 -5.70
C LEU A 317 -2.12 14.18 -7.07
N SER A 318 -2.33 14.92 -8.15
CA SER A 318 -2.35 14.46 -9.56
C SER A 318 -1.74 15.49 -10.53
N ASP A 319 -1.18 15.14 -11.65
CA ASP A 319 -0.69 13.83 -12.09
C ASP A 319 0.76 13.68 -11.66
N THR A 320 1.07 12.61 -10.97
CA THR A 320 2.38 12.48 -10.34
C THR A 320 3.42 11.77 -11.21
N LEU A 321 3.02 10.95 -12.23
CA LEU A 321 4.00 10.07 -12.90
C LEU A 321 3.79 9.86 -14.42
N ILE A 322 2.70 10.32 -15.04
CA ILE A 322 2.38 9.96 -16.42
C ILE A 322 2.61 11.12 -17.39
N ASN A 323 1.97 12.26 -17.16
CA ASN A 323 1.93 13.34 -18.14
C ASN A 323 2.98 14.39 -17.82
N ARG A 324 4.10 14.35 -18.55
CA ARG A 324 5.26 15.25 -18.30
C ARG A 324 4.91 16.71 -18.51
N HIS A 325 4.28 17.01 -19.64
CA HIS A 325 3.88 18.35 -20.06
C HIS A 325 2.47 18.30 -20.63
N PRO A 326 1.44 18.17 -19.77
CA PRO A 326 0.06 18.10 -20.22
C PRO A 326 -0.34 19.42 -20.91
N ASP A 327 -1.05 19.34 -22.00
CA ASP A 327 -1.77 20.48 -22.57
C ASP A 327 -3.08 20.72 -21.82
N GLU A 328 -3.86 21.68 -22.29
CA GLU A 328 -5.13 22.05 -21.67
C GLU A 328 -6.12 20.86 -21.64
N ASN A 329 -6.29 20.13 -22.74
CA ASN A 329 -7.20 19.00 -22.81
C ASN A 329 -6.79 17.85 -21.89
N VAL A 330 -5.49 17.59 -21.81
CA VAL A 330 -4.93 16.58 -20.89
C VAL A 330 -5.13 17.02 -19.43
N LEU A 331 -4.98 18.31 -19.09
CA LEU A 331 -5.29 18.82 -17.75
C LEU A 331 -6.76 18.66 -17.38
N ILE A 332 -7.67 18.91 -18.33
CA ILE A 332 -9.11 18.66 -18.17
C ILE A 332 -9.36 17.19 -17.83
N ASP A 333 -8.77 16.27 -18.58
CA ASP A 333 -8.90 14.84 -18.32
C ASP A 333 -8.31 14.43 -16.96
N ILE A 334 -7.14 14.95 -16.58
CA ILE A 334 -6.53 14.70 -15.27
C ILE A 334 -7.45 15.15 -14.13
N ALA A 335 -8.05 16.36 -14.24
CA ALA A 335 -8.98 16.87 -13.23
C ALA A 335 -10.23 16.00 -13.09
N ARG A 336 -10.81 15.56 -14.21
CA ARG A 336 -11.98 14.66 -14.25
C ARG A 336 -11.65 13.29 -13.66
N LEU A 337 -10.52 12.71 -14.03
CA LEU A 337 -10.02 11.46 -13.47
C LEU A 337 -9.79 11.58 -11.96
N SER A 338 -9.22 12.70 -11.53
CA SER A 338 -9.01 12.98 -10.10
C SER A 338 -10.32 13.07 -9.34
N ALA A 339 -11.32 13.78 -9.87
CA ALA A 339 -12.64 13.87 -9.26
C ALA A 339 -13.29 12.48 -9.08
N ASN A 340 -13.26 11.66 -10.12
CA ASN A 340 -13.80 10.30 -10.08
C ASN A 340 -13.09 9.41 -9.06
N THR A 341 -11.77 9.57 -8.95
CA THR A 341 -10.95 8.76 -8.01
C THR A 341 -11.18 9.20 -6.56
N VAL A 342 -11.28 10.51 -6.30
CA VAL A 342 -11.63 11.00 -4.95
C VAL A 342 -13.00 10.49 -4.51
N GLN A 343 -13.99 10.49 -5.40
CA GLN A 343 -15.31 9.92 -5.13
C GLN A 343 -15.27 8.40 -4.90
N PHE A 344 -14.38 7.68 -5.59
CA PHE A 344 -14.14 6.26 -5.34
C PHE A 344 -13.71 5.97 -3.88
N PHE A 345 -12.99 6.90 -3.25
CA PHE A 345 -12.63 6.84 -1.83
C PHE A 345 -13.71 7.39 -0.90
N ASN A 346 -14.94 7.61 -1.39
CA ASN A 346 -16.07 8.21 -0.65
C ASN A 346 -15.79 9.61 -0.09
N GLU A 347 -14.87 10.34 -0.73
CA GLU A 347 -14.59 11.73 -0.41
C GLU A 347 -15.20 12.66 -1.47
N LYS A 348 -15.57 13.87 -1.05
CA LYS A 348 -16.07 14.90 -1.97
C LYS A 348 -14.89 15.68 -2.54
N PRO A 349 -14.70 15.67 -3.88
CA PRO A 349 -13.56 16.39 -4.48
C PRO A 349 -13.75 17.89 -4.40
N HIS A 350 -12.81 18.58 -3.76
CA HIS A 350 -12.64 20.03 -3.80
C HIS A 350 -11.29 20.31 -4.44
N ILE A 351 -11.30 20.66 -5.73
CA ILE A 351 -10.12 20.60 -6.59
C ILE A 351 -9.52 21.98 -6.78
N ALA A 352 -8.24 22.13 -6.46
CA ALA A 352 -7.45 23.30 -6.83
C ALA A 352 -6.51 22.93 -7.99
N MET A 353 -6.62 23.71 -9.08
CA MET A 353 -5.68 23.64 -10.20
C MET A 353 -4.46 24.50 -9.89
N ILE A 354 -3.32 23.86 -9.74
CA ILE A 354 -2.11 24.48 -9.17
C ILE A 354 -1.28 25.18 -10.23
N SER A 355 -0.76 26.34 -9.84
CA SER A 355 0.19 27.14 -10.62
C SER A 355 1.13 27.91 -9.69
N TYR A 356 2.10 28.61 -10.25
CA TYR A 356 2.88 29.65 -9.56
C TYR A 356 2.20 31.04 -9.58
N SER A 357 1.10 31.17 -10.31
CA SER A 357 0.26 32.36 -10.46
C SER A 357 -1.07 32.17 -9.73
N ASN A 358 -1.81 33.24 -9.50
CA ASN A 358 -3.14 33.22 -8.92
C ASN A 358 -4.10 34.02 -9.82
N PHE A 359 -5.11 33.37 -10.40
CA PHE A 359 -6.25 33.98 -11.08
C PHE A 359 -5.87 35.08 -12.10
N GLY A 360 -4.96 34.78 -13.04
CA GLY A 360 -4.56 35.69 -14.10
C GLY A 360 -3.49 36.73 -13.70
N THR A 361 -2.76 36.52 -12.60
CA THR A 361 -1.65 37.42 -12.27
C THR A 361 -0.43 37.27 -13.19
N ASP A 362 -0.38 36.20 -13.99
CA ASP A 362 0.57 36.01 -15.09
C ASP A 362 -0.18 35.49 -16.32
N GLU A 363 -0.11 36.24 -17.41
CA GLU A 363 -0.83 35.98 -18.65
C GLU A 363 0.01 35.20 -19.69
N ILE A 364 1.14 34.60 -19.29
CA ILE A 364 2.05 33.91 -20.20
C ILE A 364 2.32 32.47 -19.74
N GLY A 365 2.28 31.53 -20.69
CA GLY A 365 2.81 30.18 -20.49
C GLY A 365 1.91 29.26 -19.66
N SER A 366 2.47 28.63 -18.64
CA SER A 366 1.78 27.57 -17.87
C SER A 366 0.51 28.04 -17.12
N PRO A 367 0.44 29.23 -16.52
CA PRO A 367 -0.78 29.74 -15.88
C PRO A 367 -1.96 29.84 -16.83
N VAL A 368 -1.76 30.36 -18.03
CA VAL A 368 -2.84 30.50 -19.05
C VAL A 368 -3.44 29.15 -19.40
N LYS A 369 -2.61 28.15 -19.60
CA LYS A 369 -3.04 26.79 -19.88
C LYS A 369 -3.93 26.23 -18.75
N VAL A 370 -3.56 26.47 -17.49
CA VAL A 370 -4.32 26.02 -16.33
C VAL A 370 -5.64 26.78 -16.21
N HIS A 371 -5.58 28.10 -16.41
CA HIS A 371 -6.76 28.96 -16.41
C HIS A 371 -7.81 28.50 -17.44
N ASN A 372 -7.41 28.34 -18.70
CA ASN A 372 -8.32 27.87 -19.77
C ASN A 372 -8.91 26.49 -19.45
N ALA A 373 -8.12 25.59 -18.87
CA ALA A 373 -8.63 24.28 -18.45
C ALA A 373 -9.69 24.41 -17.35
N VAL A 374 -9.51 25.34 -16.39
CA VAL A 374 -10.50 25.62 -15.33
C VAL A 374 -11.78 26.19 -15.93
N GLU A 375 -11.70 27.19 -16.79
CA GLU A 375 -12.89 27.77 -17.46
C GLU A 375 -13.67 26.69 -18.20
N THR A 376 -12.99 25.88 -19.04
CA THR A 376 -13.60 24.78 -19.78
C THR A 376 -14.27 23.76 -18.85
N LEU A 377 -13.62 23.41 -17.72
CA LEU A 377 -14.19 22.48 -16.74
C LEU A 377 -15.43 23.07 -16.05
N GLN A 378 -15.40 24.34 -15.72
CA GLN A 378 -16.51 25.03 -15.06
C GLN A 378 -17.72 25.19 -15.99
N GLU A 379 -17.49 25.37 -17.28
CA GLU A 379 -18.58 25.44 -18.30
C GLU A 379 -19.19 24.07 -18.57
N ARG A 380 -18.32 23.03 -18.79
CA ARG A 380 -18.80 21.70 -19.19
C ARG A 380 -19.30 20.86 -18.04
N TYR A 381 -18.77 21.09 -16.83
CA TYR A 381 -19.08 20.33 -15.62
C TYR A 381 -19.42 21.27 -14.44
N PRO A 382 -20.54 21.99 -14.49
CA PRO A 382 -20.89 23.03 -13.52
C PRO A 382 -20.99 22.52 -12.07
N ASP A 383 -21.30 21.23 -11.88
CA ASP A 383 -21.38 20.59 -10.56
C ASP A 383 -20.01 20.21 -9.98
N MET A 384 -18.95 20.31 -10.76
CA MET A 384 -17.59 20.04 -10.29
C MET A 384 -17.09 21.23 -9.44
N ILE A 385 -16.69 20.95 -8.21
CA ILE A 385 -16.13 21.97 -7.32
C ILE A 385 -14.64 22.10 -7.61
N ILE A 386 -14.32 22.98 -8.54
CA ILE A 386 -12.97 23.22 -9.06
C ILE A 386 -12.74 24.69 -9.30
N ASP A 387 -11.51 25.15 -8.98
CA ASP A 387 -11.08 26.51 -9.27
C ASP A 387 -9.55 26.61 -9.40
N GLY A 388 -9.07 27.74 -9.91
CA GLY A 388 -7.66 28.08 -10.16
C GLY A 388 -7.53 28.91 -11.43
N GLU A 389 -6.35 29.21 -11.89
CA GLU A 389 -5.06 28.70 -11.33
C GLU A 389 -4.77 29.39 -9.99
N MET A 390 -4.13 28.64 -9.07
CA MET A 390 -3.70 29.22 -7.80
C MET A 390 -2.44 28.54 -7.23
N GLN A 391 -1.72 29.30 -6.41
CA GLN A 391 -0.56 28.78 -5.67
C GLN A 391 -1.00 27.84 -4.54
N VAL A 392 -0.14 26.89 -4.19
CA VAL A 392 -0.42 25.84 -3.17
C VAL A 392 -0.78 26.44 -1.81
N ASN A 393 -0.13 27.56 -1.39
CA ASN A 393 -0.44 28.22 -0.13
C ASN A 393 -1.86 28.79 -0.07
N PHE A 394 -2.40 29.31 -1.19
CA PHE A 394 -3.80 29.75 -1.29
C PHE A 394 -4.75 28.54 -1.36
N ALA A 395 -4.37 27.47 -2.07
CA ALA A 395 -5.17 26.26 -2.11
C ALA A 395 -5.39 25.67 -0.69
N LEU A 396 -4.31 25.57 0.10
CA LEU A 396 -4.33 24.90 1.41
C LEU A 396 -4.64 25.81 2.61
N ASN A 397 -4.72 27.13 2.40
CA ASN A 397 -5.11 28.07 3.44
C ASN A 397 -6.44 28.75 3.07
N LYS A 398 -7.53 28.15 3.56
CA LYS A 398 -8.89 28.61 3.29
C LYS A 398 -9.12 30.09 3.60
N GLN A 399 -8.68 30.55 4.78
CA GLN A 399 -8.88 31.93 5.19
C GLN A 399 -8.12 32.89 4.26
N LEU A 400 -6.85 32.62 4.00
CA LEU A 400 -6.04 33.45 3.10
C LEU A 400 -6.63 33.54 1.69
N ARG A 401 -7.11 32.40 1.16
CA ARG A 401 -7.76 32.33 -0.14
C ARG A 401 -9.06 33.15 -0.17
N ASP A 402 -9.94 32.92 0.80
CA ASP A 402 -11.27 33.53 0.85
C ASP A 402 -11.20 35.03 1.09
N ASP A 403 -10.22 35.50 1.85
CA ASP A 403 -9.98 36.93 2.06
C ASP A 403 -9.42 37.66 0.82
N LYS A 404 -8.51 37.01 0.08
CA LYS A 404 -7.87 37.61 -1.10
C LYS A 404 -8.69 37.40 -2.40
N TYR A 405 -9.36 36.27 -2.52
CA TYR A 405 -10.12 35.87 -3.73
C TYR A 405 -11.54 35.46 -3.36
N PRO A 406 -12.38 36.38 -2.84
CA PRO A 406 -13.72 36.07 -2.35
C PRO A 406 -14.70 35.54 -3.43
N PHE A 407 -14.31 35.65 -4.70
CA PHE A 407 -15.07 35.17 -5.87
C PHE A 407 -14.85 33.67 -6.17
N THR A 408 -13.85 33.05 -5.52
CA THR A 408 -13.51 31.63 -5.81
C THR A 408 -14.67 30.68 -5.55
N ARG A 409 -14.84 29.68 -6.40
CA ARG A 409 -15.81 28.60 -6.20
C ARG A 409 -15.46 27.69 -5.01
N LEU A 410 -14.22 27.78 -4.50
CA LEU A 410 -13.75 27.04 -3.34
C LEU A 410 -13.98 27.82 -2.02
N LYS A 411 -14.68 28.96 -2.07
CA LYS A 411 -14.92 29.78 -0.87
C LYS A 411 -15.64 28.96 0.22
N GLY A 412 -15.11 29.03 1.43
CA GLY A 412 -15.63 28.33 2.61
C GLY A 412 -15.35 26.83 2.63
N LEU A 413 -14.68 26.27 1.60
CA LEU A 413 -14.41 24.86 1.48
C LEU A 413 -12.92 24.56 1.76
N ASP A 414 -12.64 23.41 2.34
CA ASP A 414 -11.29 22.89 2.47
C ASP A 414 -10.92 22.14 1.20
N VAL A 415 -9.83 22.52 0.55
CA VAL A 415 -9.30 21.84 -0.63
C VAL A 415 -8.65 20.54 -0.20
N ASN A 416 -9.02 19.45 -0.85
CA ASN A 416 -8.42 18.13 -0.63
C ASN A 416 -7.73 17.57 -1.87
N THR A 417 -7.94 18.17 -3.06
CA THR A 417 -7.42 17.64 -4.32
C THR A 417 -6.59 18.69 -5.04
N LEU A 418 -5.33 18.37 -5.33
CA LEU A 418 -4.39 19.25 -6.01
C LEU A 418 -4.03 18.66 -7.37
N VAL A 419 -4.34 19.37 -8.45
CA VAL A 419 -3.95 19.01 -9.81
C VAL A 419 -2.82 19.94 -10.27
N PHE A 420 -1.68 19.35 -10.60
CA PHE A 420 -0.46 20.09 -10.93
C PHE A 420 -0.33 20.33 -12.44
N PRO A 421 0.32 21.44 -12.85
CA PRO A 421 0.45 21.83 -14.26
C PRO A 421 1.44 20.95 -15.06
N ASN A 422 2.26 20.17 -14.38
CA ASN A 422 3.22 19.24 -14.98
C ASN A 422 3.75 18.24 -13.93
N MET A 423 4.34 17.15 -14.42
CA MET A 423 4.87 16.08 -13.58
C MET A 423 6.00 16.52 -12.64
N SER A 424 6.85 17.45 -13.07
CA SER A 424 7.97 17.90 -12.22
C SER A 424 7.50 18.62 -10.95
N SER A 425 6.46 19.48 -11.08
CA SER A 425 5.87 20.16 -9.92
C SER A 425 5.14 19.18 -9.00
N ALA A 426 4.40 18.23 -9.55
CA ALA A 426 3.71 17.20 -8.77
C ALA A 426 4.68 16.31 -8.02
N GLN A 427 5.67 15.74 -8.72
CA GLN A 427 6.69 14.87 -8.13
C GLN A 427 7.51 15.59 -7.06
N GLY A 428 8.00 16.81 -7.37
CA GLY A 428 8.73 17.62 -6.40
C GLY A 428 7.94 17.87 -5.12
N SER A 429 6.65 18.17 -5.26
CA SER A 429 5.78 18.44 -4.13
C SER A 429 5.57 17.22 -3.24
N TYR A 430 5.16 16.06 -3.81
CA TYR A 430 4.87 14.91 -2.96
C TYR A 430 6.15 14.28 -2.38
N LYS A 431 7.25 14.20 -3.13
CA LYS A 431 8.54 13.69 -2.63
C LYS A 431 9.13 14.59 -1.54
N LEU A 432 8.95 15.93 -1.66
CA LEU A 432 9.34 16.85 -0.60
C LEU A 432 8.53 16.61 0.69
N LEU A 433 7.21 16.47 0.56
CA LEU A 433 6.34 16.17 1.69
C LEU A 433 6.70 14.83 2.34
N GLN A 434 6.94 13.79 1.55
CA GLN A 434 7.40 12.48 2.02
C GLN A 434 8.72 12.55 2.80
N ALA A 435 9.67 13.37 2.32
CA ALA A 435 10.97 13.52 2.97
C ALA A 435 10.90 14.33 4.27
N LEU A 436 9.97 15.32 4.36
CA LEU A 436 9.82 16.20 5.53
C LEU A 436 8.89 15.61 6.60
N ASP A 437 7.95 14.79 6.24
CA ASP A 437 7.02 14.11 7.16
C ASP A 437 7.05 12.59 6.92
N PRO A 438 8.04 11.89 7.49
CA PRO A 438 8.15 10.43 7.35
C PRO A 438 6.98 9.66 7.97
N ASP A 439 6.21 10.31 8.86
CA ASP A 439 5.03 9.73 9.49
C ASP A 439 3.77 9.84 8.61
N ALA A 440 3.82 10.65 7.54
CA ALA A 440 2.71 10.77 6.60
C ALA A 440 2.51 9.44 5.84
N GLU A 441 1.31 8.90 5.93
CA GLU A 441 0.95 7.72 5.15
C GLU A 441 0.70 8.13 3.69
N ILE A 442 1.38 7.44 2.76
CA ILE A 442 1.21 7.66 1.33
C ILE A 442 0.62 6.41 0.69
N ILE A 443 -0.48 6.56 -0.03
CA ILE A 443 -1.07 5.51 -0.86
C ILE A 443 -0.89 5.90 -2.32
N GLY A 444 -0.22 5.08 -3.08
CA GLY A 444 0.03 5.35 -4.50
C GLY A 444 1.31 4.68 -5.01
N PRO A 445 1.58 4.85 -6.30
CA PRO A 445 0.79 5.56 -7.30
C PRO A 445 -0.47 4.80 -7.74
N ILE A 446 -1.62 5.46 -7.75
CA ILE A 446 -2.91 4.91 -8.22
C ILE A 446 -3.08 5.30 -9.68
N GLN A 447 -3.24 4.32 -10.57
CA GLN A 447 -3.50 4.58 -12.00
C GLN A 447 -4.98 4.85 -12.24
N MET A 448 -5.26 5.96 -12.91
CA MET A 448 -6.60 6.45 -13.21
C MET A 448 -6.83 6.50 -14.72
N GLY A 449 -7.93 5.95 -15.22
CA GLY A 449 -8.31 6.09 -16.64
C GLY A 449 -7.87 4.95 -17.57
N LEU A 450 -7.31 3.87 -17.06
CA LEU A 450 -7.12 2.63 -17.82
C LEU A 450 -8.44 1.85 -17.95
N ASN A 451 -8.61 1.10 -19.05
CA ASN A 451 -9.80 0.29 -19.28
C ASN A 451 -10.00 -0.88 -18.31
N LYS A 452 -8.95 -1.29 -17.64
CA LYS A 452 -8.92 -2.41 -16.68
C LYS A 452 -8.09 -2.05 -15.46
N PRO A 453 -8.31 -2.72 -14.32
CA PRO A 453 -7.58 -2.50 -13.07
C PRO A 453 -6.11 -2.94 -13.17
N ILE A 454 -5.26 -2.04 -13.58
CA ILE A 454 -3.81 -2.25 -13.68
C ILE A 454 -3.14 -1.18 -12.86
N HIS A 455 -2.33 -1.59 -11.89
CA HIS A 455 -1.61 -0.68 -11.01
C HIS A 455 -0.10 -0.93 -11.04
N PHE A 456 0.65 0.17 -11.03
CA PHE A 456 2.11 0.15 -11.03
C PHE A 456 2.59 0.67 -9.68
N THR A 457 3.53 -0.04 -9.07
CA THR A 457 4.24 0.41 -7.88
C THR A 457 5.51 1.15 -8.27
N ASP A 458 6.15 1.84 -7.33
CA ASP A 458 7.51 2.36 -7.51
C ASP A 458 8.53 1.30 -7.09
N PHE A 459 9.76 1.36 -7.62
CA PHE A 459 10.83 0.42 -7.25
C PHE A 459 11.22 0.50 -5.76
N GLU A 460 10.93 1.65 -5.10
CA GLU A 460 11.12 1.88 -3.66
C GLU A 460 9.92 1.44 -2.81
N SER A 461 8.84 0.94 -3.42
CA SER A 461 7.61 0.60 -2.69
C SER A 461 7.86 -0.47 -1.64
N SER A 462 7.46 -0.17 -0.42
CA SER A 462 7.46 -1.10 0.71
C SER A 462 6.39 -2.19 0.55
N VAL A 463 6.44 -3.22 1.37
CA VAL A 463 5.39 -4.24 1.40
C VAL A 463 4.03 -3.62 1.73
N ARG A 464 3.99 -2.65 2.66
CA ARG A 464 2.77 -1.93 3.01
C ARG A 464 2.17 -1.17 1.83
N ASP A 465 3.01 -0.48 1.04
CA ASP A 465 2.54 0.23 -0.15
C ASP A 465 1.93 -0.72 -1.17
N ILE A 466 2.57 -1.88 -1.40
CA ILE A 466 2.07 -2.90 -2.32
C ILE A 466 0.74 -3.50 -1.81
N VAL A 467 0.60 -3.73 -0.50
CA VAL A 467 -0.66 -4.20 0.11
C VAL A 467 -1.77 -3.17 -0.06
N ASN A 468 -1.48 -1.88 0.18
CA ASN A 468 -2.44 -0.80 -0.01
C ASN A 468 -2.87 -0.68 -1.49
N ILE A 469 -1.93 -0.75 -2.43
CA ILE A 469 -2.23 -0.76 -3.87
C ILE A 469 -3.00 -2.03 -4.27
N THR A 470 -2.73 -3.17 -3.63
CA THR A 470 -3.51 -4.39 -3.85
C THR A 470 -4.98 -4.20 -3.43
N ALA A 471 -5.23 -3.58 -2.29
CA ALA A 471 -6.58 -3.25 -1.86
C ALA A 471 -7.30 -2.30 -2.84
N VAL A 472 -6.60 -1.26 -3.34
CA VAL A 472 -7.11 -0.38 -4.40
C VAL A 472 -7.46 -1.18 -5.66
N ALA A 473 -6.55 -2.04 -6.12
CA ALA A 473 -6.74 -2.85 -7.33
C ALA A 473 -7.94 -3.80 -7.22
N VAL A 474 -8.15 -4.39 -6.05
CA VAL A 474 -9.29 -5.26 -5.75
C VAL A 474 -10.62 -4.50 -5.85
N ILE A 475 -10.69 -3.31 -5.25
CA ILE A 475 -11.93 -2.52 -5.28
C ILE A 475 -12.18 -1.98 -6.70
N ASP A 476 -11.12 -1.53 -7.41
CA ASP A 476 -11.26 -1.08 -8.81
C ASP A 476 -11.78 -2.23 -9.70
N ALA A 477 -11.28 -3.46 -9.51
CA ALA A 477 -11.77 -4.64 -10.20
C ALA A 477 -13.23 -4.97 -9.88
N TYR A 478 -13.62 -4.85 -8.62
CA TYR A 478 -15.01 -5.04 -8.22
C TYR A 478 -15.94 -4.01 -8.86
N VAL A 479 -15.55 -2.74 -8.84
CA VAL A 479 -16.33 -1.65 -9.47
C VAL A 479 -16.41 -1.83 -10.99
N ASP A 480 -15.33 -2.26 -11.65
CA ASP A 480 -15.31 -2.54 -13.09
C ASP A 480 -16.28 -3.69 -13.45
N LYS A 481 -16.37 -4.73 -12.65
CA LYS A 481 -17.35 -5.83 -12.84
C LYS A 481 -18.78 -5.33 -12.75
N ILE A 482 -19.12 -4.57 -11.70
CA ILE A 482 -20.48 -4.02 -11.54
C ILE A 482 -20.89 -3.13 -12.73
N LYS A 483 -19.94 -2.33 -13.26
CA LYS A 483 -20.22 -1.45 -14.42
C LYS A 483 -20.46 -2.21 -15.71
N ARG A 484 -19.93 -3.42 -15.86
CA ARG A 484 -20.11 -4.27 -17.05
C ARG A 484 -21.37 -5.11 -17.01
N GLU A 485 -21.89 -5.37 -15.80
CA GLU A 485 -23.14 -6.11 -15.59
C GLU A 485 -24.37 -5.22 -15.73
N LYS A 486 -24.20 -3.90 -15.73
CA LYS A 486 -25.23 -2.89 -16.01
C LYS A 486 -25.23 -2.48 -17.47
#